data_b482a432abcb5a9553b7f3871aa5e31e
#
_entry.id   b482a432abcb5a9553b7f3871aa5e31e
#
_cell.length_a   1.000
_cell.length_b   1.000
_cell.length_c   1.000
_cell.angle_alpha   90.00
_cell.angle_beta   90.00
_cell.angle_gamma   90.00
#
_symmetry.space_group_name_H-M   'P 1'
#
loop_
_entity.id
_entity.type
_entity.pdbx_description
1 polymer ?
#
loop_
_entity_poly.entity_id
_entity_poly.type
_entity_poly.pdbx_seq_one_letter_code
_entity_poly.pdbx_strand_id
1 'polypeptide(L)'
;PSCSVASLFHEEIGKEEAMVLMADSTRYVGKTFLPDFQGKSFRLVTDEGKRVKIKSGEVEQLRFRRDGKQSGVFVYVPYVARGGKESKPGWVNCQGVGRHLKIGLLAFDWRFNRKGELAPMSFADGDVYIIGIKEDGKGQFLSTLGRTKAVVRKALCKFLADDPVLCGQIEDKEVDAFDFQEICNRYTPGREQGHGSYEVMAVPLQDGMDETEKGGNV
;
A
#
# COMPACT_ATOMS: atom_id res chain seq x y z
N PRO A 1 -19.74 39.32 8.28
CA PRO A 1 -19.37 37.92 8.45
C PRO A 1 -17.89 37.77 8.18
N SER A 2 -17.11 37.85 9.28
CA SER A 2 -15.67 37.65 9.22
C SER A 2 -15.41 36.15 9.03
N CYS A 3 -15.05 35.75 7.83
CA CYS A 3 -14.42 34.46 7.61
C CYS A 3 -13.08 34.48 8.35
N SER A 4 -13.04 33.77 9.46
CA SER A 4 -11.85 33.68 10.30
C SER A 4 -10.73 33.00 9.51
N VAL A 5 -9.64 33.70 9.26
CA VAL A 5 -8.42 33.16 8.64
C VAL A 5 -7.92 31.93 9.41
N ALA A 6 -8.22 31.84 10.70
CA ALA A 6 -7.92 30.68 11.55
C ALA A 6 -8.57 29.36 11.08
N SER A 7 -9.74 29.39 10.41
CA SER A 7 -10.37 28.17 9.91
C SER A 7 -9.68 27.59 8.67
N LEU A 8 -9.01 28.42 7.88
CA LEU A 8 -8.22 27.99 6.74
C LEU A 8 -6.92 27.28 7.15
N PHE A 9 -6.28 27.79 8.22
CA PHE A 9 -5.06 27.14 8.75
C PHE A 9 -5.32 25.85 9.50
N HIS A 10 -6.50 25.68 10.14
CA HIS A 10 -6.85 24.43 10.82
C HIS A 10 -7.17 23.27 9.86
N GLU A 11 -7.64 23.56 8.67
CA GLU A 11 -7.93 22.52 7.67
C GLU A 11 -6.67 21.96 6.99
N GLU A 12 -5.53 22.64 7.08
CA GLU A 12 -4.26 22.16 6.48
C GLU A 12 -3.34 21.43 7.46
N ILE A 13 -3.58 21.56 8.75
CA ILE A 13 -2.81 20.86 9.78
C ILE A 13 -3.16 19.36 9.71
N GLY A 14 -2.18 18.52 9.34
CA GLY A 14 -2.31 17.09 9.26
C GLY A 14 -2.59 16.53 7.85
N LYS A 15 -2.66 17.38 6.83
CA LYS A 15 -2.68 16.92 5.44
C LYS A 15 -1.26 16.71 4.95
N GLU A 16 -1.06 15.56 4.32
CA GLU A 16 0.21 15.14 3.76
C GLU A 16 0.18 15.27 2.23
N GLU A 17 1.33 15.47 1.62
CA GLU A 17 1.46 15.41 0.17
C GLU A 17 1.07 14.05 -0.35
N ALA A 18 0.22 14.01 -1.35
CA ALA A 18 -0.31 12.79 -1.90
C ALA A 18 -0.41 12.84 -3.43
N MET A 19 -0.17 11.69 -4.04
CA MET A 19 -0.47 11.41 -5.42
C MET A 19 -1.53 10.30 -5.48
N VAL A 20 -2.59 10.55 -6.21
CA VAL A 20 -3.68 9.60 -6.44
C VAL A 20 -3.63 9.16 -7.89
N LEU A 21 -3.48 7.86 -8.12
CA LEU A 21 -3.67 7.22 -9.41
C LEU A 21 -5.06 6.58 -9.42
N MET A 22 -5.89 7.00 -10.35
CA MET A 22 -7.24 6.44 -10.53
C MET A 22 -7.20 5.23 -11.46
N ALA A 23 -8.20 4.37 -11.37
CA ALA A 23 -8.35 3.19 -12.23
C ALA A 23 -8.45 3.51 -13.74
N ASP A 24 -8.89 4.73 -14.09
CA ASP A 24 -8.91 5.24 -15.46
C ASP A 24 -7.60 5.91 -15.90
N SER A 25 -6.53 5.73 -15.13
CA SER A 25 -5.20 6.35 -15.31
C SER A 25 -5.14 7.86 -15.06
N THR A 26 -6.22 8.50 -14.61
CA THR A 26 -6.19 9.92 -14.21
C THR A 26 -5.31 10.06 -12.97
N ARG A 27 -4.50 11.12 -12.93
CA ARG A 27 -3.61 11.43 -11.80
C ARG A 27 -4.00 12.75 -11.14
N TYR A 28 -4.01 12.75 -9.82
CA TYR A 28 -4.14 13.96 -9.01
C TYR A 28 -2.95 14.07 -8.07
N VAL A 29 -2.40 15.28 -7.96
CA VAL A 29 -1.36 15.64 -6.99
C VAL A 29 -1.89 16.74 -6.10
N GLY A 30 -1.55 16.68 -4.82
CA GLY A 30 -2.01 17.67 -3.84
C GLY A 30 -1.85 17.18 -2.42
N LYS A 31 -2.71 17.68 -1.52
CA LYS A 31 -2.65 17.34 -0.09
C LYS A 31 -3.96 16.71 0.38
N THR A 32 -3.85 15.63 1.17
CA THR A 32 -4.98 14.95 1.82
C THR A 32 -4.58 14.39 3.19
N PHE A 33 -5.56 14.04 4.00
CA PHE A 33 -5.32 13.25 5.21
C PHE A 33 -4.97 11.81 4.86
N LEU A 34 -4.29 11.13 5.79
CA LEU A 34 -4.15 9.67 5.71
C LEU A 34 -5.55 9.03 5.66
N PRO A 35 -5.72 7.93 4.92
CA PRO A 35 -7.04 7.38 4.69
C PRO A 35 -7.60 6.69 5.94
N ASP A 36 -8.86 6.96 6.25
CA ASP A 36 -9.61 6.20 7.24
C ASP A 36 -9.72 4.74 6.77
N PHE A 37 -9.60 3.78 7.69
CA PHE A 37 -9.57 2.34 7.42
C PHE A 37 -10.56 1.87 6.33
N GLN A 38 -11.83 2.20 6.45
CA GLN A 38 -12.89 1.84 5.50
C GLN A 38 -13.54 3.08 4.84
N GLY A 39 -12.82 4.18 4.81
CA GLY A 39 -13.29 5.43 4.21
C GLY A 39 -13.64 5.23 2.72
N LYS A 40 -14.92 5.43 2.38
CA LYS A 40 -15.42 5.25 1.00
C LYS A 40 -15.04 6.40 0.07
N SER A 41 -14.61 7.51 0.61
CA SER A 41 -14.15 8.67 -0.14
C SER A 41 -13.30 9.57 0.74
N PHE A 42 -12.43 10.36 0.12
CA PHE A 42 -11.64 11.40 0.77
C PHE A 42 -11.61 12.67 -0.07
N ARG A 43 -11.09 13.76 0.49
CA ARG A 43 -10.93 15.04 -0.21
C ARG A 43 -9.45 15.33 -0.41
N LEU A 44 -9.08 15.59 -1.65
CA LEU A 44 -7.76 16.07 -2.03
C LEU A 44 -7.85 17.56 -2.33
N VAL A 45 -6.89 18.35 -1.86
CA VAL A 45 -6.67 19.73 -2.27
C VAL A 45 -5.51 19.72 -3.24
N THR A 46 -5.76 20.02 -4.52
CA THR A 46 -4.70 20.07 -5.52
C THR A 46 -3.76 21.25 -5.28
N ASP A 47 -2.60 21.26 -5.90
CA ASP A 47 -1.62 22.34 -5.78
C ASP A 47 -2.18 23.68 -6.29
N GLU A 48 -3.19 23.65 -7.16
CA GLU A 48 -3.95 24.81 -7.62
C GLU A 48 -5.03 25.28 -6.63
N GLY A 49 -5.15 24.62 -5.45
CA GLY A 49 -6.15 24.92 -4.43
C GLY A 49 -7.55 24.37 -4.70
N LYS A 50 -7.75 23.59 -5.76
CA LYS A 50 -9.04 22.96 -6.07
C LYS A 50 -9.31 21.78 -5.12
N ARG A 51 -10.51 21.73 -4.56
CA ARG A 51 -10.96 20.61 -3.73
C ARG A 51 -11.63 19.55 -4.60
N VAL A 52 -11.06 18.34 -4.63
CA VAL A 52 -11.58 17.19 -5.39
C VAL A 52 -12.04 16.13 -4.40
N LYS A 53 -13.29 15.65 -4.54
CA LYS A 53 -13.78 14.48 -3.81
C LYS A 53 -13.48 13.24 -4.62
N ILE A 54 -12.72 12.31 -4.04
CA ILE A 54 -12.28 11.08 -4.66
C ILE A 54 -12.99 9.90 -3.98
N LYS A 55 -13.57 9.00 -4.77
CA LYS A 55 -14.15 7.76 -4.25
C LYS A 55 -13.06 6.69 -4.13
N SER A 56 -12.92 6.09 -2.97
CA SER A 56 -11.87 5.11 -2.67
C SER A 56 -11.87 3.91 -3.62
N GLY A 57 -13.05 3.43 -4.02
CA GLY A 57 -13.16 2.30 -4.94
C GLY A 57 -12.78 2.59 -6.40
N GLU A 58 -12.56 3.85 -6.76
CA GLU A 58 -12.09 4.27 -8.08
C GLU A 58 -10.56 4.52 -8.09
N VAL A 59 -9.90 4.38 -6.94
CA VAL A 59 -8.46 4.60 -6.77
C VAL A 59 -7.71 3.30 -7.02
N GLU A 60 -6.78 3.30 -7.95
CA GLU A 60 -5.83 2.23 -8.14
C GLU A 60 -4.74 2.28 -7.07
N GLN A 61 -4.23 3.49 -6.81
CA GLN A 61 -3.14 3.68 -5.86
C GLN A 61 -3.16 5.09 -5.25
N LEU A 62 -2.96 5.17 -3.93
CA LEU A 62 -2.76 6.41 -3.19
C LEU A 62 -1.37 6.38 -2.57
N ARG A 63 -0.51 7.31 -2.97
CA ARG A 63 0.87 7.44 -2.48
C ARG A 63 1.01 8.69 -1.64
N PHE A 64 1.70 8.56 -0.53
CA PHE A 64 2.08 9.70 0.32
C PHE A 64 3.56 10.01 0.21
N ARG A 65 3.87 11.29 0.28
CA ARG A 65 5.25 11.77 0.39
C ARG A 65 5.38 12.65 1.64
N ARG A 66 6.52 12.54 2.29
CA ARG A 66 6.88 13.42 3.39
C ARG A 66 8.36 13.76 3.28
N ASP A 67 8.69 15.05 3.38
CA ASP A 67 10.07 15.56 3.24
C ASP A 67 10.75 15.08 1.93
N GLY A 68 9.99 15.07 0.83
CA GLY A 68 10.46 14.64 -0.50
C GLY A 68 10.62 13.12 -0.67
N LYS A 69 10.40 12.31 0.39
CA LYS A 69 10.50 10.84 0.34
C LYS A 69 9.13 10.18 0.29
N GLN A 70 9.02 9.10 -0.46
CA GLN A 70 7.81 8.28 -0.45
C GLN A 70 7.66 7.63 0.93
N SER A 71 6.53 7.86 1.59
CA SER A 71 6.27 7.43 2.96
C SER A 71 5.25 6.30 3.06
N GLY A 72 4.45 6.06 2.03
CA GLY A 72 3.48 4.97 2.00
C GLY A 72 2.78 4.84 0.66
N VAL A 73 2.34 3.62 0.36
CA VAL A 73 1.57 3.26 -0.82
C VAL A 73 0.34 2.50 -0.38
N PHE A 74 -0.83 3.05 -0.64
CA PHE A 74 -2.10 2.47 -0.23
C PHE A 74 -2.92 1.99 -1.41
N VAL A 75 -3.59 0.85 -1.25
CA VAL A 75 -4.60 0.33 -2.17
C VAL A 75 -5.90 0.07 -1.41
N TYR A 76 -7.05 0.31 -2.05
CA TYR A 76 -8.36 0.10 -1.44
C TYR A 76 -8.98 -1.17 -2.00
N VAL A 77 -9.03 -2.23 -1.21
CA VAL A 77 -9.42 -3.55 -1.68
C VAL A 77 -10.45 -4.23 -0.78
N PRO A 78 -11.40 -5.00 -1.34
CA PRO A 78 -12.16 -5.97 -0.58
C PRO A 78 -11.21 -7.04 -0.04
N TYR A 79 -11.44 -7.53 1.16
CA TYR A 79 -10.57 -8.56 1.74
C TYR A 79 -11.37 -9.62 2.50
N VAL A 80 -10.77 -10.81 2.55
CA VAL A 80 -11.25 -11.91 3.38
C VAL A 80 -10.57 -11.81 4.73
N ALA A 81 -11.36 -11.56 5.76
CA ALA A 81 -10.90 -11.41 7.13
C ALA A 81 -10.51 -12.76 7.76
N ARG A 82 -9.93 -12.70 8.95
CA ARG A 82 -9.66 -13.88 9.78
C ARG A 82 -10.94 -14.70 9.95
N GLY A 83 -10.86 -16.01 9.65
CA GLY A 83 -12.03 -16.92 9.68
C GLY A 83 -12.81 -17.04 8.37
N GLY A 84 -12.30 -16.48 7.26
CA GLY A 84 -12.83 -16.68 5.92
C GLY A 84 -14.05 -15.81 5.56
N LYS A 85 -14.42 -14.84 6.39
CA LYS A 85 -15.54 -13.93 6.10
C LYS A 85 -15.09 -12.79 5.18
N GLU A 86 -15.85 -12.54 4.13
CA GLU A 86 -15.68 -11.33 3.33
C GLU A 86 -15.94 -10.08 4.20
N SER A 87 -15.07 -9.10 4.07
CA SER A 87 -15.16 -7.81 4.76
C SER A 87 -15.42 -6.70 3.76
N LYS A 88 -15.92 -5.57 4.29
CA LYS A 88 -15.97 -4.34 3.49
C LYS A 88 -14.56 -3.95 3.06
N PRO A 89 -14.41 -3.31 1.88
CA PRO A 89 -13.13 -2.83 1.43
C PRO A 89 -12.43 -1.95 2.46
N GLY A 90 -11.12 -2.05 2.51
CA GLY A 90 -10.27 -1.26 3.40
C GLY A 90 -8.98 -0.82 2.73
N TRP A 91 -8.33 0.18 3.31
CA TRP A 91 -7.05 0.70 2.83
C TRP A 91 -5.89 -0.12 3.38
N VAL A 92 -5.18 -0.80 2.49
CA VAL A 92 -3.98 -1.59 2.80
C VAL A 92 -2.75 -0.78 2.43
N ASN A 93 -1.84 -0.56 3.37
CA ASN A 93 -0.52 0.02 3.10
C ASN A 93 0.41 -1.07 2.60
N CYS A 94 0.79 -1.02 1.33
CA CYS A 94 1.67 -2.00 0.71
C CYS A 94 3.11 -1.84 1.23
N GLN A 95 3.64 -2.92 1.77
CA GLN A 95 5.04 -3.05 2.21
C GLN A 95 5.89 -3.76 1.16
N GLY A 96 5.26 -4.52 0.27
CA GLY A 96 5.85 -5.13 -0.91
C GLY A 96 4.89 -5.02 -2.08
N VAL A 97 5.42 -4.66 -3.25
CA VAL A 97 4.69 -4.52 -4.51
C VAL A 97 5.49 -5.20 -5.62
N GLY A 98 4.92 -6.24 -6.18
CA GLY A 98 5.44 -6.95 -7.35
C GLY A 98 4.43 -6.95 -8.49
N ARG A 99 4.78 -7.63 -9.57
CA ARG A 99 3.92 -7.74 -10.76
C ARG A 99 2.60 -8.45 -10.46
N HIS A 100 2.66 -9.58 -9.77
CA HIS A 100 1.52 -10.48 -9.55
C HIS A 100 1.04 -10.52 -8.09
N LEU A 101 1.77 -9.84 -7.19
CA LEU A 101 1.55 -9.91 -5.76
C LEU A 101 1.80 -8.56 -5.11
N LYS A 102 0.92 -8.19 -4.18
CA LYS A 102 1.16 -7.14 -3.21
C LYS A 102 0.99 -7.74 -1.80
N ILE A 103 1.83 -7.34 -0.87
CA ILE A 103 1.67 -7.67 0.55
C ILE A 103 1.72 -6.37 1.34
N GLY A 104 0.77 -6.18 2.22
CA GLY A 104 0.67 -4.95 2.98
C GLY A 104 0.08 -5.13 4.36
N LEU A 105 0.00 -4.02 5.07
CA LEU A 105 -0.57 -3.93 6.40
C LEU A 105 -1.94 -3.26 6.34
N LEU A 106 -2.89 -3.86 7.02
CA LEU A 106 -4.20 -3.30 7.27
C LEU A 106 -4.27 -2.92 8.75
N ALA A 107 -4.47 -1.63 9.02
CA ALA A 107 -4.50 -1.06 10.35
C ALA A 107 -5.77 -0.24 10.55
N PHE A 108 -6.18 -0.05 11.80
CA PHE A 108 -7.34 0.77 12.14
C PHE A 108 -7.14 2.24 11.75
N ASP A 109 -5.94 2.75 11.96
CA ASP A 109 -5.54 4.12 11.64
C ASP A 109 -4.05 4.16 11.31
N TRP A 110 -3.58 5.27 10.75
CA TRP A 110 -2.19 5.49 10.39
C TRP A 110 -1.72 6.84 10.91
N ARG A 111 -0.48 6.89 11.36
CA ARG A 111 0.14 8.13 11.85
C ARG A 111 1.59 8.20 11.44
N PHE A 112 2.09 9.39 11.22
CA PHE A 112 3.52 9.62 11.11
C PHE A 112 4.16 9.69 12.50
N ASN A 113 5.21 8.92 12.70
CA ASN A 113 6.04 9.03 13.89
C ASN A 113 6.95 10.27 13.81
N ARG A 114 7.73 10.51 14.88
CA ARG A 114 8.66 11.67 14.95
C ARG A 114 9.76 11.63 13.89
N LYS A 115 10.04 10.47 13.28
CA LYS A 115 11.03 10.30 12.22
C LYS A 115 10.43 10.48 10.82
N GLY A 116 9.12 10.77 10.72
CA GLY A 116 8.42 10.88 9.45
C GLY A 116 8.08 9.54 8.82
N GLU A 117 8.19 8.43 9.56
CA GLU A 117 7.82 7.09 9.09
C GLU A 117 6.34 6.81 9.39
N LEU A 118 5.68 6.13 8.48
CA LEU A 118 4.28 5.74 8.63
C LEU A 118 4.16 4.58 9.63
N ALA A 119 3.43 4.79 10.71
CA ALA A 119 3.20 3.82 11.75
C ALA A 119 1.73 3.36 11.80
N PRO A 120 1.47 2.05 11.81
CA PRO A 120 0.12 1.53 11.93
C PRO A 120 -0.39 1.62 13.38
N MET A 121 -1.67 1.92 13.52
CA MET A 121 -2.41 1.83 14.77
C MET A 121 -3.26 0.55 14.75
N SER A 122 -3.15 -0.26 15.80
CA SER A 122 -3.84 -1.54 15.91
C SER A 122 -5.36 -1.37 16.02
N PHE A 123 -6.09 -2.43 15.61
CA PHE A 123 -7.52 -2.60 15.89
C PHE A 123 -7.78 -2.78 17.38
N ALA A 124 -9.06 -2.87 17.75
CA ALA A 124 -9.47 -3.04 19.14
C ALA A 124 -8.99 -4.36 19.78
N ASP A 125 -8.69 -5.38 18.96
CA ASP A 125 -8.07 -6.64 19.37
C ASP A 125 -6.55 -6.55 19.60
N GLY A 126 -5.97 -5.37 19.39
CA GLY A 126 -4.54 -5.09 19.52
C GLY A 126 -3.70 -5.49 18.30
N ASP A 127 -4.32 -6.02 17.25
CA ASP A 127 -3.63 -6.54 16.08
C ASP A 127 -3.54 -5.51 14.93
N VAL A 128 -2.51 -5.65 14.10
CA VAL A 128 -2.36 -5.09 12.75
C VAL A 128 -2.29 -6.28 11.80
N TYR A 129 -3.09 -6.28 10.75
CA TYR A 129 -3.23 -7.46 9.90
C TYR A 129 -2.28 -7.40 8.72
N ILE A 130 -1.67 -8.54 8.38
CA ILE A 130 -0.89 -8.75 7.17
C ILE A 130 -1.86 -9.28 6.11
N ILE A 131 -1.97 -8.57 4.98
CA ILE A 131 -2.86 -8.86 3.87
C ILE A 131 -2.03 -9.16 2.63
N GLY A 132 -2.29 -10.29 1.97
CA GLY A 132 -1.79 -10.62 0.64
C GLY A 132 -2.85 -10.30 -0.41
N ILE A 133 -2.45 -9.76 -1.55
CA ILE A 133 -3.33 -9.36 -2.67
C ILE A 133 -2.71 -9.90 -3.94
N LYS A 134 -3.38 -10.84 -4.60
CA LYS A 134 -3.01 -11.36 -5.93
C LYS A 134 -3.68 -10.55 -7.04
N GLU A 135 -3.55 -11.00 -8.29
CA GLU A 135 -4.07 -10.31 -9.48
C GLU A 135 -5.60 -10.16 -9.51
N ASP A 136 -6.32 -11.01 -8.79
CA ASP A 136 -7.77 -10.90 -8.63
C ASP A 136 -8.22 -9.64 -7.86
N GLY A 137 -7.25 -8.90 -7.30
CA GLY A 137 -7.50 -7.66 -6.57
C GLY A 137 -8.17 -7.86 -5.21
N LYS A 138 -8.34 -9.11 -4.75
CA LYS A 138 -8.90 -9.41 -3.44
C LYS A 138 -7.81 -9.59 -2.40
N GLY A 139 -7.93 -8.89 -1.30
CA GLY A 139 -7.06 -9.07 -0.14
C GLY A 139 -7.43 -10.35 0.63
N GLN A 140 -6.43 -11.06 1.10
CA GLN A 140 -6.60 -12.20 2.00
C GLN A 140 -5.82 -11.96 3.29
N PHE A 141 -6.46 -12.15 4.43
CA PHE A 141 -5.79 -12.15 5.72
C PHE A 141 -4.79 -13.32 5.78
N LEU A 142 -3.54 -13.01 6.05
CA LEU A 142 -2.46 -13.97 6.21
C LEU A 142 -2.14 -14.20 7.68
N SER A 143 -1.86 -13.14 8.41
CA SER A 143 -1.41 -13.18 9.79
C SER A 143 -1.57 -11.81 10.45
N THR A 144 -1.07 -11.67 11.68
CA THR A 144 -0.94 -10.37 12.35
C THR A 144 0.53 -10.00 12.54
N LEU A 145 0.84 -8.69 12.58
CA LEU A 145 2.18 -8.13 12.66
C LEU A 145 2.70 -8.52 14.03
N GLY A 146 2.62 -8.98 14.88
CA GLY A 146 3.20 -9.37 16.16
C GLY A 146 3.46 -10.87 16.27
N ARG A 147 3.13 -11.64 15.24
CA ARG A 147 3.34 -13.09 15.28
C ARG A 147 4.79 -13.47 14.97
N THR A 148 5.17 -14.65 15.41
CA THR A 148 6.53 -15.18 15.13
C THR A 148 6.74 -15.41 13.64
N LYS A 149 7.99 -15.33 13.19
CA LYS A 149 8.36 -15.61 11.78
C LYS A 149 7.84 -16.97 11.31
N ALA A 150 7.81 -17.98 12.16
CA ALA A 150 7.31 -19.31 11.81
C ALA A 150 5.82 -19.31 11.45
N VAL A 151 5.00 -18.56 12.20
CA VAL A 151 3.56 -18.43 11.93
C VAL A 151 3.32 -17.67 10.62
N VAL A 152 4.03 -16.57 10.42
CA VAL A 152 3.91 -15.77 9.19
C VAL A 152 4.36 -16.58 7.98
N ARG A 153 5.48 -17.29 8.07
CA ARG A 153 5.99 -18.20 7.02
C ARG A 153 4.96 -19.23 6.60
N LYS A 154 4.38 -19.95 7.55
CA LYS A 154 3.36 -20.96 7.26
C LYS A 154 2.13 -20.36 6.56
N ALA A 155 1.72 -19.17 6.97
CA ALA A 155 0.58 -18.48 6.35
C ALA A 155 0.91 -18.00 4.92
N LEU A 156 2.13 -17.49 4.70
CA LEU A 156 2.63 -17.11 3.38
C LEU A 156 2.68 -18.30 2.44
N CYS A 157 3.31 -19.41 2.83
CA CYS A 157 3.42 -20.61 1.98
C CYS A 157 2.06 -21.20 1.64
N LYS A 158 1.09 -21.16 2.57
CA LYS A 158 -0.30 -21.53 2.26
C LYS A 158 -0.93 -20.61 1.21
N PHE A 159 -0.68 -19.32 1.29
CA PHE A 159 -1.22 -18.32 0.36
C PHE A 159 -0.54 -18.37 -1.01
N LEU A 160 0.76 -18.66 -1.03
CA LEU A 160 1.61 -18.73 -2.22
C LEU A 160 1.76 -20.19 -2.73
N ALA A 161 0.83 -21.08 -2.43
CA ALA A 161 0.92 -22.51 -2.77
C ALA A 161 1.01 -22.78 -4.29
N ASP A 162 0.66 -21.79 -5.11
CA ASP A 162 0.82 -21.80 -6.56
C ASP A 162 2.24 -21.41 -7.04
N ASP A 163 3.16 -21.12 -6.12
CA ASP A 163 4.60 -20.95 -6.36
C ASP A 163 5.40 -21.79 -5.36
N PRO A 164 5.50 -23.12 -5.54
CA PRO A 164 6.18 -24.00 -4.60
C PRO A 164 7.68 -23.73 -4.49
N VAL A 165 8.30 -23.14 -5.51
CA VAL A 165 9.73 -22.77 -5.47
C VAL A 165 9.94 -21.65 -4.46
N LEU A 166 9.13 -20.59 -4.52
CA LEU A 166 9.21 -19.50 -3.55
C LEU A 166 8.85 -19.99 -2.14
N CYS A 167 7.86 -20.86 -2.01
CA CYS A 167 7.53 -21.46 -0.72
C CYS A 167 8.71 -22.20 -0.11
N GLY A 168 9.44 -23.02 -0.90
CA GLY A 168 10.67 -23.70 -0.46
C GLY A 168 11.72 -22.70 0.04
N GLN A 169 11.99 -21.64 -0.70
CA GLN A 169 12.95 -20.60 -0.30
C GLN A 169 12.56 -19.88 1.01
N ILE A 170 11.26 -19.65 1.21
CA ILE A 170 10.75 -19.06 2.45
C ILE A 170 10.87 -20.07 3.61
N GLU A 171 10.60 -21.35 3.40
CA GLU A 171 10.69 -22.42 4.40
C GLU A 171 12.14 -22.66 4.82
N ASP A 172 13.06 -22.69 3.86
CA ASP A 172 14.51 -22.86 4.07
C ASP A 172 15.19 -21.59 4.60
N LYS A 173 14.44 -20.50 4.76
CA LYS A 173 14.90 -19.20 5.27
C LYS A 173 15.89 -18.48 4.34
N GLU A 174 15.94 -18.84 3.08
CA GLU A 174 16.67 -18.11 2.05
C GLU A 174 16.02 -16.74 1.79
N VAL A 175 14.67 -16.68 1.90
CA VAL A 175 13.89 -15.45 1.87
C VAL A 175 13.25 -15.22 3.24
N ASP A 176 13.48 -14.04 3.82
CA ASP A 176 12.88 -13.69 5.11
C ASP A 176 11.36 -13.50 4.96
N ALA A 177 10.59 -14.11 5.85
CA ALA A 177 9.12 -14.02 5.83
C ALA A 177 8.56 -12.61 6.06
N PHE A 178 9.37 -11.65 6.50
CA PHE A 178 9.01 -10.25 6.63
C PHE A 178 9.66 -9.35 5.56
N ASP A 179 10.47 -9.90 4.67
CA ASP A 179 10.90 -9.17 3.48
C ASP A 179 9.82 -9.25 2.39
N PHE A 180 8.74 -8.50 2.62
CA PHE A 180 7.58 -8.53 1.72
C PHE A 180 7.91 -8.02 0.33
N GLN A 181 8.88 -7.10 0.19
CA GLN A 181 9.27 -6.61 -1.12
C GLN A 181 9.98 -7.71 -1.92
N GLU A 182 10.91 -8.45 -1.30
CA GLU A 182 11.62 -9.55 -1.95
C GLU A 182 10.65 -10.69 -2.32
N ILE A 183 9.71 -11.03 -1.41
CA ILE A 183 8.67 -12.02 -1.69
C ILE A 183 7.84 -11.61 -2.90
N CYS A 184 7.40 -10.35 -2.97
CA CYS A 184 6.59 -9.84 -4.08
C CYS A 184 7.37 -9.83 -5.40
N ASN A 185 8.66 -9.53 -5.36
CA ASN A 185 9.54 -9.53 -6.55
C ASN A 185 9.76 -10.93 -7.12
N ARG A 186 9.88 -11.94 -6.24
CA ARG A 186 10.16 -13.34 -6.64
C ARG A 186 8.92 -14.12 -7.03
N TYR A 187 7.76 -13.73 -6.58
CA TYR A 187 6.54 -14.48 -6.79
C TYR A 187 6.18 -14.59 -8.27
N THR A 188 6.01 -15.84 -8.72
CA THR A 188 5.60 -16.18 -10.09
C THR A 188 4.51 -17.26 -10.01
N PRO A 189 3.24 -16.92 -10.27
CA PRO A 189 2.13 -17.85 -10.17
C PRO A 189 2.31 -19.02 -11.16
N GLY A 190 2.04 -20.24 -10.70
CA GLY A 190 2.12 -21.45 -11.52
C GLY A 190 3.53 -21.93 -11.83
N ARG A 191 4.56 -21.42 -11.12
CA ARG A 191 5.93 -21.90 -11.28
C ARG A 191 6.08 -23.29 -10.67
N GLU A 192 6.39 -24.28 -11.51
CA GLU A 192 6.62 -25.65 -11.07
C GLU A 192 8.04 -25.89 -10.56
N GLN A 193 8.20 -26.82 -9.61
CA GLN A 193 9.52 -27.27 -9.18
C GLN A 193 10.19 -28.02 -10.34
N GLY A 194 11.23 -27.45 -10.94
CA GLY A 194 12.02 -28.15 -11.94
C GLY A 194 12.58 -27.34 -13.10
N HIS A 195 12.21 -26.09 -13.29
CA HIS A 195 12.77 -25.25 -14.34
C HIS A 195 13.50 -24.05 -13.74
N GLY A 196 14.81 -24.23 -13.53
CA GLY A 196 15.71 -23.16 -13.11
C GLY A 196 15.98 -22.21 -14.27
N SER A 197 15.67 -20.98 -14.09
CA SER A 197 16.46 -19.82 -14.47
C SER A 197 15.74 -18.57 -13.98
N TYR A 198 16.34 -17.92 -13.00
CA TYR A 198 15.85 -16.66 -12.46
C TYR A 198 16.31 -15.53 -13.38
N GLU A 199 15.43 -14.98 -14.19
CA GLU A 199 15.62 -13.60 -14.60
C GLU A 199 14.98 -12.71 -13.52
N VAL A 200 15.83 -12.17 -12.67
CA VAL A 200 15.44 -11.09 -11.75
C VAL A 200 15.21 -9.85 -12.60
N MET A 201 14.00 -9.70 -13.11
CA MET A 201 13.59 -8.40 -13.61
C MET A 201 13.17 -7.55 -12.41
N ALA A 202 14.16 -6.85 -11.84
CA ALA A 202 13.88 -5.73 -10.98
C ALA A 202 13.04 -4.74 -11.80
N VAL A 203 11.75 -4.64 -11.47
CA VAL A 203 10.91 -3.54 -11.94
C VAL A 203 11.38 -2.31 -11.18
N PRO A 204 12.08 -1.36 -11.82
CA PRO A 204 12.45 -0.14 -11.14
C PRO A 204 11.16 0.53 -10.68
N LEU A 205 11.10 0.92 -9.43
CA LEU A 205 10.15 1.92 -8.97
C LEU A 205 10.38 3.13 -9.89
N GLN A 206 9.50 3.31 -10.87
CA GLN A 206 9.60 4.45 -11.76
C GLN A 206 9.42 5.71 -10.91
N ASP A 207 10.53 6.31 -10.53
CA ASP A 207 10.63 7.71 -10.12
C ASP A 207 10.27 8.59 -11.34
N GLY A 208 9.01 8.51 -11.74
CA GLY A 208 8.47 9.36 -12.80
C GLY A 208 8.07 10.73 -12.25
N MET A 209 9.01 11.41 -11.66
CA MET A 209 8.99 12.87 -11.51
C MET A 209 10.27 13.42 -12.10
N ASP A 210 10.35 13.40 -13.42
CA ASP A 210 11.31 14.24 -14.12
C ASP A 210 10.77 15.67 -14.16
N GLU A 211 11.42 16.52 -13.41
CA GLU A 211 11.36 17.96 -13.58
C GLU A 211 12.05 18.29 -14.89
N THR A 212 11.29 18.59 -15.93
CA THR A 212 11.78 19.49 -16.99
C THR A 212 10.61 20.01 -17.82
N GLU A 213 10.22 21.21 -17.56
CA GLU A 213 10.13 22.21 -18.63
C GLU A 213 10.13 23.61 -18.01
N LYS A 214 11.34 24.08 -17.72
CA LYS A 214 11.64 25.50 -17.78
C LYS A 214 12.26 25.74 -19.15
N GLY A 215 11.68 26.64 -19.90
CA GLY A 215 12.48 27.33 -20.88
C GLY A 215 11.82 27.47 -22.23
N GLY A 216 11.54 28.65 -22.57
CA GLY A 216 11.27 29.04 -23.95
C GLY A 216 10.72 30.45 -24.07
N ASN A 217 11.61 31.40 -23.88
CA ASN A 217 11.47 32.73 -24.45
C ASN A 217 11.04 32.67 -25.93
N VAL A 218 10.10 33.49 -26.35
CA VAL A 218 10.27 34.72 -27.16
C VAL A 218 8.94 35.43 -27.18
#